data_2c2d03640bb6532ba2e4eebc058f79b1
#
_entry.id   2c2d03640bb6532ba2e4eebc058f79b1
#
_cell.length_a   1.000
_cell.length_b   1.000
_cell.length_c   1.000
_cell.angle_alpha   90.00
_cell.angle_beta   90.00
_cell.angle_gamma   90.00
#
_symmetry.space_group_name_H-M   'P 1'
#
loop_
_entity.id
_entity.type
_entity.pdbx_description
1 polymer ?
#
loop_
_entity_poly.entity_id
_entity_poly.type
_entity_poly.pdbx_seq_one_letter_code
_entity_poly.pdbx_strand_id
1 'polypeptide(L)'
;ERDIRLVEETGCRFHICHISTKESVALIREAKAKGLPVTCETAPHYLLLTDKDLQEDGKWKMNPPLRAEEDRLALIEGIKDGTIDCIATDHAPHSAEEKSRGLEKSAFGIVGLETAFPLMYTHFVKTGVIAFERLVELMSANPARIVGLDNSNSFAYFDLDACYKIDPTNFI
;
A
#
# COMPACT_ATOMS: atom_id res chain seq x y z
N GLU A 1 6.32 -4.36 -16.55
CA GLU A 1 7.10 -4.13 -17.77
C GLU A 1 6.19 -3.99 -18.99
N ARG A 2 5.35 -4.99 -19.29
CA ARG A 2 4.42 -4.94 -20.46
C ARG A 2 3.58 -3.66 -20.47
N ASP A 3 2.97 -3.32 -19.35
CA ASP A 3 2.04 -2.18 -19.26
C ASP A 3 2.77 -0.83 -19.38
N ILE A 4 4.02 -0.73 -18.91
CA ILE A 4 4.87 0.45 -19.10
C ILE A 4 5.22 0.62 -20.60
N ARG A 5 5.49 -0.47 -21.32
CA ARG A 5 5.69 -0.39 -22.80
C ARG A 5 4.44 0.12 -23.51
N LEU A 6 3.26 -0.33 -23.09
CA LEU A 6 2.00 0.19 -23.66
C LEU A 6 1.83 1.69 -23.38
N VAL A 7 2.24 2.17 -22.21
CA VAL A 7 2.25 3.60 -21.92
C VAL A 7 3.23 4.36 -22.83
N GLU A 8 4.43 3.83 -23.06
CA GLU A 8 5.41 4.43 -24.01
C GLU A 8 4.84 4.51 -25.42
N GLU A 9 4.14 3.48 -25.90
CA GLU A 9 3.60 3.42 -27.25
C GLU A 9 2.35 4.29 -27.45
N THR A 10 1.51 4.41 -26.42
CA THR A 10 0.18 5.03 -26.55
C THR A 10 0.09 6.41 -25.89
N GLY A 11 0.98 6.73 -24.96
CA GLY A 11 0.90 7.94 -24.13
C GLY A 11 -0.27 7.93 -23.13
N CYS A 12 -0.92 6.79 -22.90
CA CYS A 12 -2.03 6.71 -21.97
C CYS A 12 -1.56 6.88 -20.51
N ARG A 13 -2.42 7.43 -19.67
CA ARG A 13 -2.19 7.44 -18.22
C ARG A 13 -2.40 6.04 -17.64
N PHE A 14 -1.51 5.64 -16.75
CA PHE A 14 -1.61 4.32 -16.12
C PHE A 14 -1.27 4.39 -14.63
N HIS A 15 -2.14 3.83 -13.81
CA HIS A 15 -1.91 3.66 -12.37
C HIS A 15 -1.69 2.18 -12.05
N ILE A 16 -0.60 1.87 -11.37
CA ILE A 16 -0.19 0.50 -11.04
C ILE A 16 -0.57 0.23 -9.60
N CYS A 17 -1.57 -0.63 -9.39
CA CYS A 17 -2.07 -0.96 -8.05
C CYS A 17 -1.12 -1.89 -7.29
N HIS A 18 -1.13 -1.77 -5.97
CA HIS A 18 -0.56 -2.69 -4.95
C HIS A 18 0.79 -3.30 -5.32
N ILE A 19 1.78 -2.49 -5.75
CA ILE A 19 3.13 -3.02 -6.05
C ILE A 19 3.77 -3.58 -4.79
N SER A 20 4.47 -4.71 -4.94
CA SER A 20 5.06 -5.46 -3.83
C SER A 20 6.53 -5.84 -4.02
N THR A 21 7.16 -5.53 -5.16
CA THR A 21 8.53 -5.97 -5.47
C THR A 21 9.48 -4.84 -5.78
N LYS A 22 10.77 -5.04 -5.51
CA LYS A 22 11.85 -4.11 -5.84
C LYS A 22 11.97 -3.87 -7.35
N GLU A 23 11.70 -4.90 -8.16
CA GLU A 23 11.71 -4.78 -9.61
C GLU A 23 10.61 -3.83 -10.10
N SER A 24 9.41 -3.91 -9.50
CA SER A 24 8.33 -2.96 -9.81
C SER A 24 8.73 -1.52 -9.48
N VAL A 25 9.34 -1.30 -8.30
CA VAL A 25 9.84 0.02 -7.92
C VAL A 25 10.88 0.54 -8.92
N ALA A 26 11.84 -0.30 -9.32
CA ALA A 26 12.88 0.08 -10.28
C ALA A 26 12.29 0.46 -11.64
N LEU A 27 11.39 -0.36 -12.19
CA LEU A 27 10.73 -0.12 -13.47
C LEU A 27 9.89 1.17 -13.45
N ILE A 28 9.17 1.42 -12.36
CA ILE A 28 8.34 2.63 -12.24
C ILE A 28 9.23 3.87 -12.10
N ARG A 29 10.31 3.80 -11.32
CA ARG A 29 11.27 4.90 -11.19
C ARG A 29 11.88 5.27 -12.55
N GLU A 30 12.27 4.28 -13.35
CA GLU A 30 12.78 4.49 -14.71
C GLU A 30 11.70 5.11 -15.62
N ALA A 31 10.47 4.60 -15.58
CA ALA A 31 9.36 5.13 -16.37
C ALA A 31 9.07 6.60 -16.03
N LYS A 32 9.06 6.95 -14.73
CA LYS A 32 8.88 8.35 -14.29
C LYS A 32 10.05 9.23 -14.70
N ALA A 33 11.30 8.75 -14.65
CA ALA A 33 12.47 9.47 -15.11
C ALA A 33 12.43 9.79 -16.62
N LYS A 34 11.78 8.94 -17.41
CA LYS A 34 11.48 9.18 -18.84
C LYS A 34 10.30 10.13 -19.06
N GLY A 35 9.62 10.59 -18.01
CA GLY A 35 8.46 11.47 -18.12
C GLY A 35 7.16 10.75 -18.53
N LEU A 36 7.10 9.43 -18.41
CA LEU A 36 5.88 8.67 -18.73
C LEU A 36 4.78 8.95 -17.71
N PRO A 37 3.50 9.03 -18.13
CA PRO A 37 2.37 9.33 -17.27
C PRO A 37 1.95 8.11 -16.43
N VAL A 38 2.87 7.60 -15.60
CA VAL A 38 2.65 6.47 -14.69
C VAL A 38 2.60 6.93 -13.25
N THR A 39 1.71 6.32 -12.48
CA THR A 39 1.61 6.44 -11.03
C THR A 39 1.47 5.05 -10.43
N CYS A 40 1.75 4.90 -9.14
CA CYS A 40 1.60 3.61 -8.47
C CYS A 40 1.25 3.76 -6.99
N GLU A 41 0.81 2.66 -6.44
CA GLU A 41 0.54 2.53 -5.01
C GLU A 41 1.13 1.23 -4.44
N THR A 42 1.36 1.25 -3.13
CA THR A 42 1.65 0.06 -2.32
C THR A 42 0.68 0.01 -1.14
N ALA A 43 0.78 -1.03 -0.32
CA ALA A 43 -0.12 -1.21 0.82
C ALA A 43 0.63 -1.32 2.14
N PRO A 44 -0.02 -1.01 3.29
CA PRO A 44 0.59 -1.09 4.61
C PRO A 44 1.24 -2.44 4.91
N HIS A 45 0.61 -3.54 4.52
CA HIS A 45 1.13 -4.88 4.77
C HIS A 45 2.43 -5.17 4.02
N TYR A 46 2.64 -4.62 2.80
CA TYR A 46 3.92 -4.77 2.10
C TYR A 46 5.03 -3.89 2.67
N LEU A 47 4.70 -2.85 3.38
CA LEU A 47 5.66 -1.97 4.05
C LEU A 47 6.08 -2.47 5.44
N LEU A 48 5.28 -3.33 6.07
CA LEU A 48 5.46 -3.77 7.45
C LEU A 48 5.83 -5.24 7.60
N LEU A 49 5.40 -6.09 6.67
CA LEU A 49 5.51 -7.54 6.76
C LEU A 49 6.35 -8.10 5.59
N THR A 50 6.87 -9.30 5.79
CA THR A 50 7.66 -10.04 4.81
C THR A 50 7.15 -11.49 4.68
N ASP A 51 7.72 -12.24 3.76
CA ASP A 51 7.49 -13.67 3.60
C ASP A 51 7.85 -14.50 4.85
N LYS A 52 8.73 -13.98 5.72
CA LYS A 52 9.11 -14.62 6.99
C LYS A 52 8.01 -14.58 8.05
N ASP A 53 7.04 -13.69 7.89
CA ASP A 53 5.90 -13.57 8.79
C ASP A 53 4.77 -14.54 8.45
N LEU A 54 4.80 -15.15 7.25
CA LEU A 54 3.77 -16.06 6.75
C LEU A 54 3.59 -17.28 7.65
N GLN A 55 2.33 -17.65 7.84
CA GLN A 55 1.92 -18.85 8.56
C GLN A 55 0.96 -19.66 7.69
N GLU A 56 0.80 -20.94 7.98
CA GLU A 56 -0.18 -21.81 7.30
C GLU A 56 -1.61 -21.51 7.82
N ASP A 57 -2.05 -20.28 7.53
CA ASP A 57 -3.36 -19.76 7.90
C ASP A 57 -3.87 -18.86 6.76
N GLY A 58 -5.13 -19.03 6.39
CA GLY A 58 -5.75 -18.21 5.33
C GLY A 58 -5.74 -16.71 5.57
N LYS A 59 -5.55 -16.26 6.83
CA LYS A 59 -5.38 -14.84 7.15
C LYS A 59 -4.19 -14.19 6.43
N TRP A 60 -3.19 -14.98 6.07
CA TRP A 60 -1.99 -14.52 5.38
C TRP A 60 -2.10 -14.56 3.86
N LYS A 61 -3.26 -15.00 3.34
CA LYS A 61 -3.46 -15.06 1.89
C LYS A 61 -3.97 -13.75 1.33
N MET A 62 -3.10 -13.07 0.59
CA MET A 62 -3.41 -11.87 -0.20
C MET A 62 -2.73 -11.96 -1.57
N ASN A 63 -3.13 -11.12 -2.51
CA ASN A 63 -2.54 -11.02 -3.84
C ASN A 63 -2.33 -9.55 -4.23
N PRO A 64 -1.09 -9.14 -4.50
CA PRO A 64 0.18 -9.90 -4.45
C PRO A 64 0.49 -10.48 -3.06
N PRO A 65 1.27 -11.58 -2.97
CA PRO A 65 1.70 -12.12 -1.68
C PRO A 65 2.80 -11.25 -1.06
N LEU A 66 3.02 -11.41 0.25
CA LEU A 66 4.17 -10.83 0.94
C LEU A 66 5.47 -11.29 0.30
N ARG A 67 6.46 -10.42 0.26
CA ARG A 67 7.75 -10.62 -0.39
C ARG A 67 8.90 -10.60 0.61
N ALA A 68 10.11 -10.78 0.09
CA ALA A 68 11.33 -10.75 0.88
C ALA A 68 11.61 -9.35 1.48
N GLU A 69 12.48 -9.31 2.48
CA GLU A 69 12.87 -8.07 3.15
C GLU A 69 13.46 -7.03 2.17
N GLU A 70 14.18 -7.45 1.16
CA GLU A 70 14.74 -6.55 0.15
C GLU A 70 13.67 -5.85 -0.67
N ASP A 71 12.53 -6.51 -0.92
CA ASP A 71 11.37 -5.91 -1.58
C ASP A 71 10.72 -4.86 -0.68
N ARG A 72 10.50 -5.21 0.60
CA ARG A 72 9.97 -4.30 1.61
C ARG A 72 10.82 -3.02 1.73
N LEU A 73 12.13 -3.16 1.80
CA LEU A 73 13.05 -2.02 1.87
C LEU A 73 12.99 -1.16 0.61
N ALA A 74 12.89 -1.76 -0.57
CA ALA A 74 12.76 -1.01 -1.81
C ALA A 74 11.44 -0.21 -1.88
N LEU A 75 10.33 -0.77 -1.36
CA LEU A 75 9.06 -0.04 -1.25
C LEU A 75 9.18 1.15 -0.29
N ILE A 76 9.88 0.99 0.85
CA ILE A 76 10.13 2.07 1.81
C ILE A 76 10.93 3.20 1.14
N GLU A 77 12.00 2.89 0.43
CA GLU A 77 12.74 3.89 -0.34
C GLU A 77 11.85 4.54 -1.40
N GLY A 78 10.97 3.78 -2.06
CA GLY A 78 10.02 4.30 -3.05
C GLY A 78 9.00 5.30 -2.49
N ILE A 79 8.54 5.15 -1.24
CA ILE A 79 7.70 6.16 -0.59
C ILE A 79 8.48 7.40 -0.15
N LYS A 80 9.77 7.27 0.15
CA LYS A 80 10.64 8.38 0.54
C LYS A 80 11.04 9.25 -0.66
N ASP A 81 11.43 8.63 -1.76
CA ASP A 81 11.95 9.33 -2.95
C ASP A 81 10.85 9.79 -3.94
N GLY A 82 9.59 9.44 -3.69
CA GLY A 82 8.47 9.85 -4.54
C GLY A 82 8.21 8.92 -5.73
N THR A 83 8.91 7.80 -5.83
CA THR A 83 8.61 6.78 -6.84
C THR A 83 7.21 6.21 -6.63
N ILE A 84 6.82 5.96 -5.37
CA ILE A 84 5.48 5.52 -5.00
C ILE A 84 4.64 6.74 -4.64
N ASP A 85 3.49 6.86 -5.29
CA ASP A 85 2.60 8.02 -5.16
C ASP A 85 1.62 7.89 -4.01
N CYS A 86 1.10 6.68 -3.76
CA CYS A 86 0.03 6.43 -2.80
C CYS A 86 0.29 5.22 -1.91
N ILE A 87 -0.36 5.24 -0.75
CA ILE A 87 -0.57 4.06 0.10
C ILE A 87 -2.07 3.76 0.08
N ALA A 88 -2.43 2.61 -0.49
CA ALA A 88 -3.80 2.09 -0.53
C ALA A 88 -3.90 0.81 0.29
N THR A 89 -5.06 0.55 0.85
CA THR A 89 -5.22 -0.57 1.80
C THR A 89 -5.38 -1.92 1.14
N ASP A 90 -5.89 -1.95 -0.09
CA ASP A 90 -6.38 -3.16 -0.74
C ASP A 90 -7.35 -3.95 0.19
N HIS A 91 -8.25 -3.20 0.85
CA HIS A 91 -9.17 -3.75 1.84
C HIS A 91 -10.15 -4.72 1.19
N ALA A 92 -9.96 -6.01 1.46
CA ALA A 92 -10.75 -7.10 0.91
C ALA A 92 -11.19 -8.07 2.02
N PRO A 93 -12.26 -7.73 2.76
CA PRO A 93 -12.78 -8.57 3.84
C PRO A 93 -13.42 -9.84 3.29
N HIS A 94 -13.23 -10.94 4.01
CA HIS A 94 -13.81 -12.24 3.75
C HIS A 94 -14.34 -12.84 5.03
N SER A 95 -15.35 -13.70 4.90
CA SER A 95 -15.92 -14.41 6.04
C SER A 95 -14.89 -15.34 6.72
N ALA A 96 -15.12 -15.64 7.98
CA ALA A 96 -14.29 -16.60 8.72
C ALA A 96 -14.24 -17.97 8.02
N GLU A 97 -15.36 -18.41 7.41
CA GLU A 97 -15.43 -19.66 6.65
C GLU A 97 -14.48 -19.62 5.42
N GLU A 98 -14.51 -18.54 4.64
CA GLU A 98 -13.64 -18.37 3.46
C GLU A 98 -12.17 -18.32 3.82
N LYS A 99 -11.83 -17.79 5.01
CA LYS A 99 -10.45 -17.67 5.50
C LYS A 99 -9.97 -18.88 6.34
N SER A 100 -10.85 -19.85 6.66
CA SER A 100 -10.50 -21.02 7.48
C SER A 100 -9.94 -22.22 6.70
N ARG A 101 -9.73 -22.07 5.38
CA ARG A 101 -9.37 -23.19 4.48
C ARG A 101 -7.87 -23.35 4.26
N GLY A 102 -7.05 -22.80 5.16
CA GLY A 102 -5.59 -22.78 5.05
C GLY A 102 -5.08 -21.80 3.98
N LEU A 103 -3.78 -21.70 3.85
CA LEU A 103 -3.16 -20.75 2.93
C LEU A 103 -3.53 -21.06 1.46
N GLU A 104 -3.58 -22.32 1.09
CA GLU A 104 -3.81 -22.74 -0.30
C GLU A 104 -5.25 -22.45 -0.78
N LYS A 105 -6.26 -22.75 0.03
CA LYS A 105 -7.67 -22.79 -0.40
C LYS A 105 -8.52 -21.61 0.05
N SER A 106 -8.01 -20.76 0.94
CA SER A 106 -8.72 -19.57 1.38
C SER A 106 -8.84 -18.52 0.25
N ALA A 107 -9.82 -17.64 0.38
CA ALA A 107 -9.96 -16.49 -0.51
C ALA A 107 -8.77 -15.53 -0.35
N PHE A 108 -8.39 -14.85 -1.44
CA PHE A 108 -7.39 -13.79 -1.42
C PHE A 108 -7.98 -12.50 -0.84
N GLY A 109 -7.26 -11.87 0.05
CA GLY A 109 -7.58 -10.56 0.61
C GLY A 109 -7.42 -10.51 2.12
N ILE A 110 -7.14 -9.32 2.60
CA ILE A 110 -7.03 -9.00 4.03
C ILE A 110 -7.77 -7.70 4.33
N VAL A 111 -8.10 -7.48 5.59
CA VAL A 111 -8.64 -6.19 6.08
C VAL A 111 -7.49 -5.21 6.31
N GLY A 112 -7.71 -3.93 6.07
CA GLY A 112 -6.66 -2.93 6.24
C GLY A 112 -7.18 -1.50 6.42
N LEU A 113 -8.47 -1.24 6.14
CA LEU A 113 -9.00 0.12 6.10
C LEU A 113 -8.88 0.83 7.45
N GLU A 114 -9.30 0.18 8.53
CA GLU A 114 -9.32 0.77 9.88
C GLU A 114 -7.93 0.89 10.51
N THR A 115 -6.95 0.13 10.03
CA THR A 115 -5.60 0.06 10.61
C THR A 115 -4.54 0.83 9.81
N ALA A 116 -4.85 1.24 8.58
CA ALA A 116 -3.86 1.84 7.68
C ALA A 116 -3.19 3.08 8.28
N PHE A 117 -3.98 4.09 8.69
CA PHE A 117 -3.42 5.32 9.22
C PHE A 117 -2.63 5.08 10.52
N PRO A 118 -3.17 4.41 11.57
CA PRO A 118 -2.42 4.21 12.81
C PRO A 118 -1.14 3.38 12.60
N LEU A 119 -1.14 2.40 11.72
CA LEU A 119 0.06 1.62 11.41
C LEU A 119 1.11 2.49 10.70
N MET A 120 0.73 3.23 9.67
CA MET A 120 1.66 4.10 8.94
C MET A 120 2.18 5.23 9.83
N TYR A 121 1.33 5.86 10.62
CA TYR A 121 1.75 6.88 11.56
C TYR A 121 2.74 6.33 12.59
N THR A 122 2.43 5.19 13.20
CA THR A 122 3.26 4.58 14.25
C THR A 122 4.63 4.14 13.73
N HIS A 123 4.65 3.46 12.60
CA HIS A 123 5.87 2.82 12.09
C HIS A 123 6.71 3.70 11.17
N PHE A 124 6.15 4.77 10.60
CA PHE A 124 6.87 5.60 9.64
C PHE A 124 7.03 7.05 10.09
N VAL A 125 6.00 7.64 10.70
CA VAL A 125 6.08 9.04 11.15
C VAL A 125 6.74 9.13 12.54
N LYS A 126 6.24 8.39 13.53
CA LYS A 126 6.82 8.40 14.89
C LYS A 126 8.28 7.95 14.92
N THR A 127 8.69 7.11 13.99
CA THR A 127 10.08 6.64 13.85
C THR A 127 10.96 7.56 13.00
N GLY A 128 10.39 8.60 12.40
CA GLY A 128 11.12 9.57 11.58
C GLY A 128 11.51 9.06 10.18
N VAL A 129 10.91 7.97 9.69
CA VAL A 129 11.17 7.43 8.34
C VAL A 129 10.64 8.38 7.27
N ILE A 130 9.44 8.96 7.49
CA ILE A 130 8.86 10.03 6.68
C ILE A 130 8.27 11.12 7.57
N ALA A 131 8.12 12.34 7.03
CA ALA A 131 7.38 13.42 7.69
C ALA A 131 5.88 13.15 7.69
N PHE A 132 5.15 13.76 8.63
CA PHE A 132 3.69 13.63 8.70
C PHE A 132 3.00 14.13 7.43
N GLU A 133 3.47 15.24 6.89
CA GLU A 133 2.97 15.82 5.64
C GLU A 133 3.09 14.83 4.48
N ARG A 134 4.20 14.08 4.43
CA ARG A 134 4.41 13.03 3.43
C ARG A 134 3.38 11.90 3.57
N LEU A 135 3.04 11.51 4.78
CA LEU A 135 1.98 10.52 5.02
C LEU A 135 0.62 11.04 4.51
N VAL A 136 0.29 12.31 4.77
CA VAL A 136 -0.94 12.93 4.27
C VAL A 136 -0.96 12.99 2.74
N GLU A 137 0.16 13.31 2.10
CA GLU A 137 0.28 13.24 0.64
C GLU A 137 -0.02 11.84 0.12
N LEU A 138 0.63 10.81 0.69
CA LEU A 138 0.52 9.42 0.24
C LEU A 138 -0.88 8.83 0.43
N MET A 139 -1.61 9.24 1.46
CA MET A 139 -2.91 8.64 1.82
C MET A 139 -4.12 9.51 1.44
N SER A 140 -3.93 10.77 1.06
CA SER A 140 -5.04 11.69 0.79
C SER A 140 -4.82 12.55 -0.45
N ALA A 141 -3.84 13.45 -0.45
CA ALA A 141 -3.69 14.45 -1.50
C ALA A 141 -3.34 13.82 -2.87
N ASN A 142 -2.41 12.88 -2.89
CA ASN A 142 -1.99 12.21 -4.12
C ASN A 142 -3.09 11.30 -4.70
N PRO A 143 -3.74 10.42 -3.92
CA PRO A 143 -4.88 9.65 -4.42
C PRO A 143 -5.96 10.54 -5.05
N ALA A 144 -6.38 11.61 -4.35
CA ALA A 144 -7.38 12.54 -4.86
C ALA A 144 -6.96 13.15 -6.20
N ARG A 145 -5.72 13.62 -6.31
CA ARG A 145 -5.17 14.18 -7.57
C ARG A 145 -5.14 13.14 -8.70
N ILE A 146 -4.76 11.90 -8.41
CA ILE A 146 -4.65 10.83 -9.43
C ILE A 146 -6.01 10.50 -10.02
N VAL A 147 -7.04 10.41 -9.19
CA VAL A 147 -8.40 10.08 -9.63
C VAL A 147 -9.23 11.32 -10.01
N GLY A 148 -8.67 12.52 -9.87
CA GLY A 148 -9.35 13.77 -10.25
C GLY A 148 -10.46 14.17 -9.28
N LEU A 149 -10.37 13.81 -8.01
CA LEU A 149 -11.32 14.22 -6.98
C LEU A 149 -10.89 15.51 -6.30
N ASP A 150 -11.84 16.42 -6.07
CA ASP A 150 -11.67 17.54 -5.16
C ASP A 150 -12.00 17.10 -3.73
N ASN A 151 -10.97 17.04 -2.89
CA ASN A 151 -11.11 16.72 -1.48
C ASN A 151 -10.88 17.93 -0.55
N SER A 152 -10.91 19.15 -1.10
CA SER A 152 -10.62 20.39 -0.35
C SER A 152 -11.58 20.63 0.83
N ASN A 153 -12.79 20.07 0.77
CA ASN A 153 -13.80 20.16 1.82
C ASN A 153 -13.91 18.87 2.66
N SER A 154 -13.01 17.91 2.46
CA SER A 154 -12.99 16.65 3.20
C SER A 154 -11.89 16.69 4.26
N PHE A 155 -12.22 16.29 5.49
CA PHE A 155 -11.26 16.27 6.59
C PHE A 155 -11.56 15.09 7.53
N ALA A 156 -10.51 14.62 8.19
CA ALA A 156 -10.59 13.64 9.27
C ALA A 156 -9.82 14.16 10.49
N TYR A 157 -10.30 13.84 11.66
CA TYR A 157 -9.64 14.16 12.93
C TYR A 157 -9.02 12.91 13.52
N PHE A 158 -7.75 13.00 13.92
CA PHE A 158 -7.02 11.94 14.58
C PHE A 158 -6.45 12.45 15.91
N ASP A 159 -6.61 11.66 16.96
CA ASP A 159 -5.86 11.84 18.19
C ASP A 159 -4.51 11.14 18.03
N LEU A 160 -3.45 11.92 17.81
CA LEU A 160 -2.11 11.41 17.53
C LEU A 160 -1.41 10.86 18.78
N ASP A 161 -1.93 11.16 19.97
CA ASP A 161 -1.41 10.66 21.26
C ASP A 161 -2.13 9.39 21.71
N ALA A 162 -3.26 9.06 21.10
CA ALA A 162 -4.01 7.85 21.40
C ALA A 162 -3.14 6.60 21.18
N CYS A 163 -3.18 5.69 22.14
CA CYS A 163 -2.49 4.40 22.08
C CYS A 163 -3.45 3.29 22.46
N TYR A 164 -3.64 2.34 21.55
CA TYR A 164 -4.53 1.20 21.77
C TYR A 164 -3.99 -0.06 21.08
N LYS A 165 -4.43 -1.20 21.58
CA LYS A 165 -4.17 -2.47 20.91
C LYS A 165 -5.22 -2.70 19.84
N ILE A 166 -4.77 -3.02 18.63
CA ILE A 166 -5.68 -3.42 17.54
C ILE A 166 -6.37 -4.70 17.94
N ASP A 167 -7.69 -4.68 17.95
CA ASP A 167 -8.53 -5.82 18.23
C ASP A 167 -9.49 -6.04 17.04
N PRO A 168 -9.29 -7.11 16.26
CA PRO A 168 -10.08 -7.36 15.07
C PRO A 168 -11.56 -7.66 15.37
N THR A 169 -11.92 -7.94 16.61
CA THR A 169 -13.32 -8.14 17.00
C THR A 169 -14.13 -6.84 17.02
N ASN A 170 -13.44 -5.69 17.00
CA ASN A 170 -14.04 -4.36 16.97
C ASN A 170 -14.17 -3.80 15.55
N PHE A 171 -13.71 -4.52 14.52
CA PHE A 171 -13.80 -4.05 13.13
C PHE A 171 -15.26 -4.15 12.63
N ILE A 172 -15.66 -3.18 11.80
CA ILE A 172 -16.99 -3.07 11.21
C ILE A 172 -17.03 -3.82 9.88
#